data_e4a09d7c2ddc0f56481c10debd090dba
#
_entry.id   e4a09d7c2ddc0f56481c10debd090dba
#
_cell.length_a   1.000
_cell.length_b   1.000
_cell.length_c   1.000
_cell.angle_alpha   90.00
_cell.angle_beta   90.00
_cell.angle_gamma   90.00
#
_symmetry.space_group_name_H-M   'P 1'
#
loop_
_entity.id
_entity.type
_entity.pdbx_description
1 polymer ?
#
loop_
_entity_poly.entity_id
_entity_poly.type
_entity_poly.pdbx_seq_one_letter_code
_entity_poly.pdbx_strand_id
1 'polypeptide(L)'
;MYTREEKTFQVCSHVIMAVMAILCLLPFLLLIISSFTDNDAIVRNGYSLFPEKWSLAAYEYLFDRSNQILSAYGITVLVTLLGTCGNLILTTLLAYPLSRKDMPGRAAFTFIVFFTMLFNGGLVPTYLLYTRYLGIKNTLAGLLVPSLLMNVYFVLIMRTFFQNSIPSALIESAQIDGASEMRTFVSIVLPMGKPIIATVGLFAGIAYWNDWYN
;
A
#
# COMPACT_ATOMS: atom_id res chain seq x y z
N MET A 1 14.40 -41.12 -2.86
CA MET A 1 15.57 -41.00 -1.95
C MET A 1 16.41 -39.84 -2.46
N TYR A 2 16.65 -38.82 -1.66
CA TYR A 2 17.53 -37.71 -2.05
C TYR A 2 18.96 -38.18 -2.17
N THR A 3 19.64 -37.74 -3.20
CA THR A 3 21.08 -37.99 -3.38
C THR A 3 21.89 -37.25 -2.30
N ARG A 4 23.16 -37.64 -2.12
CA ARG A 4 24.02 -37.01 -1.09
C ARG A 4 24.24 -35.51 -1.39
N GLU A 5 24.31 -35.16 -2.67
CA GLU A 5 24.44 -33.77 -3.13
C GLU A 5 23.19 -32.94 -2.87
N GLU A 6 21.98 -33.49 -3.13
CA GLU A 6 20.72 -32.83 -2.83
C GLU A 6 20.55 -32.56 -1.32
N LYS A 7 20.95 -33.51 -0.46
CA LYS A 7 20.93 -33.30 0.99
C LYS A 7 21.88 -32.20 1.45
N THR A 8 23.08 -32.16 0.88
CA THR A 8 24.06 -31.10 1.19
C THR A 8 23.53 -29.72 0.75
N PHE A 9 22.96 -29.64 -0.46
CA PHE A 9 22.34 -28.40 -0.96
C PHE A 9 21.18 -27.94 -0.06
N GLN A 10 20.30 -28.89 0.35
CA GLN A 10 19.21 -28.56 1.27
C GLN A 10 19.71 -28.04 2.61
N VAL A 11 20.70 -28.68 3.21
CA VAL A 11 21.29 -28.23 4.48
C VAL A 11 21.89 -26.83 4.33
N CYS A 12 22.71 -26.60 3.30
CA CYS A 12 23.28 -25.28 3.05
C CYS A 12 22.20 -24.20 2.85
N SER A 13 21.16 -24.51 2.05
CA SER A 13 20.03 -23.59 1.84
C SER A 13 19.29 -23.27 3.15
N HIS A 14 19.03 -24.27 3.98
CA HIS A 14 18.36 -24.04 5.27
C HIS A 14 19.22 -23.22 6.23
N VAL A 15 20.54 -23.46 6.26
CA VAL A 15 21.47 -22.68 7.09
C VAL A 15 21.48 -21.21 6.64
N ILE A 16 21.60 -20.98 5.33
CA ILE A 16 21.60 -19.62 4.77
C ILE A 16 20.27 -18.92 5.09
N MET A 17 19.14 -19.59 4.87
CA MET A 17 17.81 -19.03 5.17
C MET A 17 17.65 -18.75 6.66
N ALA A 18 18.12 -19.64 7.56
CA ALA A 18 18.09 -19.44 8.99
C ALA A 18 18.92 -18.22 9.44
N VAL A 19 20.13 -18.08 8.89
CA VAL A 19 20.98 -16.92 9.17
C VAL A 19 20.32 -15.62 8.69
N MET A 20 19.77 -15.61 7.48
CA MET A 20 19.05 -14.46 6.95
C MET A 20 17.83 -14.11 7.82
N ALA A 21 17.06 -15.11 8.24
CA ALA A 21 15.92 -14.91 9.13
C ALA A 21 16.32 -14.30 10.49
N ILE A 22 17.41 -14.79 11.10
CA ILE A 22 17.95 -14.24 12.34
C ILE A 22 18.38 -12.78 12.13
N LEU A 23 19.10 -12.48 11.04
CA LEU A 23 19.51 -11.09 10.72
C LEU A 23 18.30 -10.16 10.53
N CYS A 24 17.22 -10.66 9.92
CA CYS A 24 15.98 -9.88 9.77
C CYS A 24 15.27 -9.65 11.13
N LEU A 25 15.42 -10.53 12.11
CA LEU A 25 14.82 -10.38 13.44
C LEU A 25 15.60 -9.43 14.35
N LEU A 26 16.91 -9.22 14.10
CA LEU A 26 17.76 -8.35 14.92
C LEU A 26 17.22 -6.92 15.11
N PRO A 27 16.77 -6.22 14.06
CA PRO A 27 16.21 -4.87 14.22
C PRO A 27 14.97 -4.84 15.11
N PHE A 28 14.11 -5.87 15.04
CA PHE A 28 12.92 -5.98 15.89
C PHE A 28 13.28 -6.22 17.34
N LEU A 29 14.26 -7.12 17.61
CA LEU A 29 14.78 -7.35 18.96
C LEU A 29 15.37 -6.06 19.53
N LEU A 30 16.17 -5.34 18.75
CA LEU A 30 16.75 -4.08 19.16
C LEU A 30 15.68 -3.03 19.49
N LEU A 31 14.62 -2.95 18.68
CA LEU A 31 13.50 -2.05 18.91
C LEU A 31 12.76 -2.41 20.22
N ILE A 32 12.48 -3.68 20.45
CA ILE A 32 11.83 -4.16 21.68
C ILE A 32 12.71 -3.82 22.90
N ILE A 33 13.99 -4.14 22.87
CA ILE A 33 14.92 -3.87 23.98
C ILE A 33 15.02 -2.38 24.23
N SER A 34 15.12 -1.57 23.17
CA SER A 34 15.20 -0.11 23.29
C SER A 34 13.95 0.50 23.90
N SER A 35 12.76 -0.09 23.66
CA SER A 35 11.52 0.41 24.27
C SER A 35 11.49 0.25 25.80
N PHE A 36 12.29 -0.66 26.35
CA PHE A 36 12.48 -0.88 27.79
C PHE A 36 13.77 -0.27 28.33
N THR A 37 14.49 0.52 27.53
CA THR A 37 15.77 1.14 27.94
C THR A 37 15.54 2.57 28.39
N ASP A 38 16.30 3.00 29.40
CA ASP A 38 16.30 4.38 29.88
C ASP A 38 16.74 5.33 28.78
N ASN A 39 16.02 6.46 28.63
CA ASN A 39 16.27 7.43 27.55
C ASN A 39 17.67 8.06 27.63
N ASP A 40 18.17 8.36 28.84
CA ASP A 40 19.50 8.95 29.01
C ASP A 40 20.60 7.94 28.64
N ALA A 41 20.37 6.65 28.89
CA ALA A 41 21.27 5.58 28.45
C ALA A 41 21.34 5.47 26.92
N ILE A 42 20.19 5.57 26.23
CA ILE A 42 20.14 5.55 24.76
C ILE A 42 20.85 6.77 24.17
N VAL A 43 20.64 7.96 24.74
CA VAL A 43 21.26 9.20 24.24
C VAL A 43 22.78 9.16 24.42
N ARG A 44 23.29 8.57 25.49
CA ARG A 44 24.76 8.51 25.78
C ARG A 44 25.45 7.39 24.99
N ASN A 45 24.86 6.21 24.93
CA ASN A 45 25.53 4.98 24.47
C ASN A 45 24.98 4.45 23.14
N GLY A 46 23.90 5.06 22.65
CA GLY A 46 23.19 4.58 21.47
C GLY A 46 22.31 3.35 21.77
N TYR A 47 21.77 2.78 20.69
CA TYR A 47 20.96 1.56 20.77
C TYR A 47 21.84 0.33 21.02
N SER A 48 21.49 -0.47 22.02
CA SER A 48 22.24 -1.69 22.40
C SER A 48 21.28 -2.85 22.66
N LEU A 49 21.72 -4.07 22.36
CA LEU A 49 21.02 -5.29 22.74
C LEU A 49 21.13 -5.61 24.25
N PHE A 50 22.09 -4.96 24.92
CA PHE A 50 22.33 -5.11 26.36
C PHE A 50 22.28 -3.74 27.02
N PRO A 51 21.08 -3.28 27.44
CA PRO A 51 20.93 -1.96 28.05
C PRO A 51 21.58 -1.90 29.42
N GLU A 52 22.24 -0.78 29.72
CA GLU A 52 22.83 -0.53 31.05
C GLU A 52 21.76 -0.33 32.14
N LYS A 53 20.60 0.24 31.74
CA LYS A 53 19.52 0.56 32.66
C LYS A 53 18.17 0.30 32.01
N TRP A 54 17.36 -0.54 32.64
CA TRP A 54 15.98 -0.80 32.23
C TRP A 54 15.04 0.27 32.77
N SER A 55 14.08 0.72 31.95
CA SER A 55 13.10 1.74 32.34
C SER A 55 11.79 1.54 31.60
N LEU A 56 10.67 1.81 32.26
CA LEU A 56 9.33 1.88 31.67
C LEU A 56 8.89 3.31 31.37
N ALA A 57 9.77 4.30 31.54
CA ALA A 57 9.45 5.71 31.37
C ALA A 57 8.86 6.05 29.99
N ALA A 58 9.28 5.33 28.93
CA ALA A 58 8.69 5.49 27.61
C ALA A 58 7.21 5.13 27.58
N TYR A 59 6.82 4.05 28.26
CA TYR A 59 5.44 3.60 28.36
C TYR A 59 4.60 4.53 29.25
N GLU A 60 5.14 4.98 30.38
CA GLU A 60 4.49 5.96 31.27
C GLU A 60 4.18 7.25 30.49
N TYR A 61 5.14 7.76 29.73
CA TYR A 61 4.93 8.92 28.87
C TYR A 61 3.82 8.71 27.81
N LEU A 62 3.73 7.51 27.22
CA LEU A 62 2.67 7.16 26.29
C LEU A 62 1.29 7.11 26.97
N PHE A 63 1.22 6.58 28.20
CA PHE A 63 -0.03 6.52 28.95
C PHE A 63 -0.52 7.91 29.40
N ASP A 64 0.39 8.79 29.79
CA ASP A 64 0.06 10.17 30.14
C ASP A 64 -0.53 10.96 28.96
N ARG A 65 -0.14 10.59 27.72
CA ARG A 65 -0.65 11.19 26.49
C ARG A 65 -1.65 10.29 25.73
N SER A 66 -2.26 9.34 26.41
CA SER A 66 -3.14 8.34 25.79
C SER A 66 -4.27 8.96 24.94
N ASN A 67 -4.88 10.05 25.36
CA ASN A 67 -5.95 10.73 24.60
C ASN A 67 -5.46 11.24 23.23
N GLN A 68 -4.24 11.80 23.18
CA GLN A 68 -3.66 12.29 21.93
C GLN A 68 -3.32 11.13 20.99
N ILE A 69 -2.78 10.06 21.53
CA ILE A 69 -2.42 8.84 20.79
C ILE A 69 -3.66 8.16 20.25
N LEU A 70 -4.70 7.97 21.06
CA LEU A 70 -5.98 7.39 20.63
C LEU A 70 -6.65 8.20 19.53
N SER A 71 -6.61 9.53 19.63
CA SER A 71 -7.12 10.41 18.58
C SER A 71 -6.33 10.25 17.27
N ALA A 72 -5.00 10.19 17.35
CA ALA A 72 -4.14 9.96 16.19
C ALA A 72 -4.42 8.60 15.51
N TYR A 73 -4.54 7.53 16.30
CA TYR A 73 -4.94 6.22 15.79
C TYR A 73 -6.32 6.25 15.12
N GLY A 74 -7.29 6.93 15.72
CA GLY A 74 -8.63 7.10 15.14
C GLY A 74 -8.58 7.76 13.76
N ILE A 75 -7.78 8.82 13.61
CA ILE A 75 -7.58 9.50 12.33
C ILE A 75 -6.86 8.56 11.35
N THR A 76 -5.82 7.86 11.76
CA THR A 76 -5.10 6.90 10.90
C THR A 76 -6.02 5.80 10.37
N VAL A 77 -6.84 5.21 11.24
CA VAL A 77 -7.84 4.20 10.84
C VAL A 77 -8.84 4.79 9.83
N LEU A 78 -9.37 5.97 10.11
CA LEU A 78 -10.32 6.66 9.23
C LEU A 78 -9.70 6.92 7.85
N VAL A 79 -8.50 7.50 7.81
CA VAL A 79 -7.77 7.82 6.57
C VAL A 79 -7.45 6.55 5.80
N THR A 80 -7.01 5.49 6.48
CA THR A 80 -6.72 4.19 5.84
C THR A 80 -7.97 3.61 5.20
N LEU A 81 -9.10 3.59 5.90
CA LEU A 81 -10.35 3.04 5.37
C LEU A 81 -10.87 3.88 4.19
N LEU A 82 -11.02 5.19 4.37
CA LEU A 82 -11.54 6.08 3.33
C LEU A 82 -10.60 6.15 2.12
N GLY A 83 -9.29 6.23 2.36
CA GLY A 83 -8.28 6.29 1.32
C GLY A 83 -8.22 5.00 0.51
N THR A 84 -8.23 3.84 1.18
CA THR A 84 -8.24 2.53 0.49
C THR A 84 -9.51 2.34 -0.32
N CYS A 85 -10.68 2.67 0.23
CA CYS A 85 -11.94 2.59 -0.51
C CYS A 85 -11.93 3.53 -1.72
N GLY A 86 -11.53 4.79 -1.54
CA GLY A 86 -11.42 5.76 -2.62
C GLY A 86 -10.44 5.33 -3.71
N ASN A 87 -9.26 4.85 -3.31
CA ASN A 87 -8.26 4.30 -4.23
C ASN A 87 -8.81 3.13 -5.05
N LEU A 88 -9.46 2.16 -4.40
CA LEU A 88 -10.05 1.01 -5.08
C LEU A 88 -11.15 1.42 -6.07
N ILE A 89 -12.04 2.33 -5.68
CA ILE A 89 -13.10 2.84 -6.55
C ILE A 89 -12.50 3.49 -7.81
N LEU A 90 -11.58 4.44 -7.64
CA LEU A 90 -10.96 5.16 -8.74
C LEU A 90 -10.13 4.22 -9.63
N THR A 91 -9.35 3.34 -9.01
CA THR A 91 -8.49 2.38 -9.72
C THR A 91 -9.31 1.40 -10.54
N THR A 92 -10.38 0.83 -9.99
CA THR A 92 -11.25 -0.13 -10.70
C THR A 92 -12.00 0.54 -11.83
N LEU A 93 -12.58 1.73 -11.58
CA LEU A 93 -13.30 2.49 -12.59
C LEU A 93 -12.42 2.92 -13.76
N LEU A 94 -11.15 3.21 -13.52
CA LEU A 94 -10.20 3.58 -14.58
C LEU A 94 -9.60 2.33 -15.26
N ALA A 95 -9.28 1.28 -14.50
CA ALA A 95 -8.67 0.07 -15.04
C ALA A 95 -9.61 -0.72 -15.97
N TYR A 96 -10.91 -0.74 -15.66
CA TYR A 96 -11.88 -1.50 -16.46
C TYR A 96 -11.97 -1.01 -17.91
N PRO A 97 -12.31 0.26 -18.23
CA PRO A 97 -12.35 0.71 -19.61
C PRO A 97 -11.00 0.55 -20.31
N LEU A 98 -9.88 0.82 -19.62
CA LEU A 98 -8.55 0.63 -20.18
C LEU A 98 -8.21 -0.84 -20.49
N SER A 99 -8.88 -1.81 -19.87
CA SER A 99 -8.73 -3.23 -20.18
C SER A 99 -9.47 -3.65 -21.45
N ARG A 100 -10.51 -2.90 -21.82
CA ARG A 100 -11.37 -3.22 -22.98
C ARG A 100 -10.66 -2.96 -24.31
N LYS A 101 -10.75 -3.92 -25.25
CA LYS A 101 -10.13 -3.79 -26.59
C LYS A 101 -10.91 -2.86 -27.50
N ASP A 102 -12.20 -2.77 -27.30
CA ASP A 102 -13.18 -1.97 -28.07
C ASP A 102 -13.29 -0.51 -27.60
N MET A 103 -12.58 -0.13 -26.50
CA MET A 103 -12.58 1.26 -26.03
C MET A 103 -11.90 2.20 -27.04
N PRO A 104 -12.62 3.22 -27.55
CA PRO A 104 -12.04 4.22 -28.44
C PRO A 104 -10.96 5.04 -27.71
N GLY A 105 -9.83 5.29 -28.37
CA GLY A 105 -8.72 6.06 -27.77
C GLY A 105 -7.95 5.36 -26.64
N ARG A 106 -8.18 4.06 -26.40
CA ARG A 106 -7.53 3.28 -25.35
C ARG A 106 -6.02 3.48 -25.25
N ALA A 107 -5.33 3.51 -26.41
CA ALA A 107 -3.88 3.68 -26.45
C ALA A 107 -3.46 5.05 -25.93
N ALA A 108 -4.17 6.11 -26.32
CA ALA A 108 -3.91 7.47 -25.87
C ALA A 108 -4.17 7.63 -24.36
N PHE A 109 -5.30 7.15 -23.87
CA PHE A 109 -5.60 7.18 -22.43
C PHE A 109 -4.61 6.36 -21.61
N THR A 110 -4.24 5.17 -22.08
CA THR A 110 -3.20 4.35 -21.41
C THR A 110 -1.86 5.09 -21.38
N PHE A 111 -1.50 5.75 -22.48
CA PHE A 111 -0.28 6.55 -22.56
C PHE A 111 -0.31 7.72 -21.58
N ILE A 112 -1.42 8.48 -21.51
CA ILE A 112 -1.57 9.59 -20.56
C ILE A 112 -1.41 9.09 -19.13
N VAL A 113 -2.08 8.00 -18.76
CA VAL A 113 -1.97 7.41 -17.41
C VAL A 113 -0.52 7.00 -17.13
N PHE A 114 0.14 6.33 -18.06
CA PHE A 114 1.53 5.92 -17.92
C PHE A 114 2.49 7.12 -17.87
N PHE A 115 2.21 8.16 -18.67
CA PHE A 115 3.00 9.39 -18.69
C PHE A 115 3.06 10.06 -17.32
N THR A 116 1.94 10.13 -16.60
CA THR A 116 1.89 10.71 -15.25
C THR A 116 2.77 9.96 -14.23
N MET A 117 3.07 8.69 -14.47
CA MET A 117 4.00 7.91 -13.63
C MET A 117 5.47 8.29 -13.89
N LEU A 118 5.81 8.61 -15.14
CA LEU A 118 7.18 8.94 -15.53
C LEU A 118 7.57 10.38 -15.19
N PHE A 119 6.61 11.29 -15.20
CA PHE A 119 6.85 12.73 -15.01
C PHE A 119 6.26 13.19 -13.69
N ASN A 120 7.14 13.41 -12.72
CA ASN A 120 6.79 13.95 -11.41
C ASN A 120 7.42 15.34 -11.27
N GLY A 121 6.63 16.31 -10.85
CA GLY A 121 7.09 17.67 -10.61
C GLY A 121 8.07 17.81 -9.44
N GLY A 122 8.21 16.77 -8.64
CA GLY A 122 9.03 16.77 -7.43
C GLY A 122 8.27 17.30 -6.20
N LEU A 123 8.96 17.25 -5.07
CA LEU A 123 8.40 17.55 -3.75
C LEU A 123 7.89 18.99 -3.64
N VAL A 124 8.71 19.97 -4.00
CA VAL A 124 8.38 21.39 -3.80
C VAL A 124 7.16 21.83 -4.63
N PRO A 125 7.10 21.58 -5.96
CA PRO A 125 5.90 21.89 -6.73
C PRO A 125 4.65 21.20 -6.24
N THR A 126 4.75 19.93 -5.83
CA THR A 126 3.63 19.17 -5.28
C THR A 126 3.12 19.78 -3.97
N TYR A 127 4.03 20.09 -3.05
CA TYR A 127 3.68 20.75 -1.79
C TYR A 127 3.01 22.12 -2.01
N LEU A 128 3.55 22.95 -2.93
CA LEU A 128 2.93 24.24 -3.25
C LEU A 128 1.56 24.10 -3.87
N LEU A 129 1.36 23.12 -4.75
CA LEU A 129 0.05 22.83 -5.34
C LEU A 129 -0.99 22.53 -4.26
N TYR A 130 -0.70 21.61 -3.35
CA TYR A 130 -1.65 21.20 -2.32
C TYR A 130 -1.87 22.26 -1.24
N THR A 131 -0.81 22.96 -0.84
CA THR A 131 -0.91 23.93 0.27
C THR A 131 -1.38 25.31 -0.18
N ARG A 132 -0.87 25.81 -1.30
CA ARG A 132 -1.10 27.18 -1.75
C ARG A 132 -2.27 27.30 -2.73
N TYR A 133 -2.38 26.37 -3.69
CA TYR A 133 -3.43 26.43 -4.71
C TYR A 133 -4.70 25.69 -4.29
N LEU A 134 -4.59 24.51 -3.74
CA LEU A 134 -5.74 23.71 -3.29
C LEU A 134 -6.15 23.98 -1.85
N GLY A 135 -5.29 24.60 -1.03
CA GLY A 135 -5.61 25.00 0.36
C GLY A 135 -5.94 23.84 1.30
N ILE A 136 -5.47 22.61 0.99
CA ILE A 136 -5.81 21.40 1.78
C ILE A 136 -4.83 21.08 2.91
N LYS A 137 -3.94 22.04 3.24
CA LYS A 137 -2.99 21.87 4.36
C LYS A 137 -3.74 21.69 5.68
N ASN A 138 -3.29 20.74 6.51
CA ASN A 138 -3.87 20.41 7.82
C ASN A 138 -5.37 19.99 7.75
N THR A 139 -5.79 19.37 6.65
CA THR A 139 -7.14 18.82 6.50
C THR A 139 -7.09 17.32 6.22
N LEU A 140 -8.22 16.61 6.43
CA LEU A 140 -8.32 15.20 6.03
C LEU A 140 -8.10 15.00 4.51
N ALA A 141 -8.49 15.98 3.68
CA ALA A 141 -8.22 15.95 2.26
C ALA A 141 -6.71 15.97 1.96
N GLY A 142 -5.92 16.68 2.76
CA GLY A 142 -4.47 16.70 2.67
C GLY A 142 -3.82 15.34 2.94
N LEU A 143 -4.46 14.48 3.73
CA LEU A 143 -4.01 13.11 4.01
C LEU A 143 -4.54 12.09 2.98
N LEU A 144 -5.65 12.37 2.31
CA LEU A 144 -6.30 11.43 1.39
C LEU A 144 -5.88 11.60 -0.06
N VAL A 145 -5.75 12.87 -0.52
CA VAL A 145 -5.61 13.18 -1.94
C VAL A 145 -4.18 13.06 -2.48
N PRO A 146 -3.14 13.55 -1.77
CA PRO A 146 -1.79 13.52 -2.33
C PRO A 146 -1.29 12.09 -2.53
N SER A 147 -0.80 11.80 -3.73
CA SER A 147 -0.05 10.58 -4.11
C SER A 147 -0.77 9.24 -3.95
N LEU A 148 -1.73 9.11 -3.03
CA LEU A 148 -2.31 7.82 -2.63
C LEU A 148 -3.69 7.56 -3.22
N LEU A 149 -4.49 8.60 -3.49
CA LEU A 149 -5.86 8.42 -3.97
C LEU A 149 -5.92 7.67 -5.32
N MET A 150 -4.95 7.91 -6.20
CA MET A 150 -4.82 7.20 -7.46
C MET A 150 -3.34 6.86 -7.73
N ASN A 151 -3.01 5.59 -7.64
CA ASN A 151 -1.68 5.08 -7.99
C ASN A 151 -1.72 4.41 -9.38
N VAL A 152 -0.97 4.98 -10.32
CA VAL A 152 -0.90 4.49 -11.71
C VAL A 152 -0.46 3.04 -11.80
N TYR A 153 0.47 2.60 -10.94
CA TYR A 153 0.94 1.22 -10.89
C TYR A 153 -0.21 0.25 -10.60
N PHE A 154 -1.09 0.60 -9.65
CA PHE A 154 -2.28 -0.21 -9.34
C PHE A 154 -3.27 -0.26 -10.49
N VAL A 155 -3.46 0.86 -11.19
CA VAL A 155 -4.30 0.92 -12.40
C VAL A 155 -3.78 -0.04 -13.46
N LEU A 156 -2.48 -0.03 -13.74
CA LEU A 156 -1.86 -0.87 -14.76
C LEU A 156 -1.91 -2.36 -14.42
N ILE A 157 -1.65 -2.73 -13.16
CA ILE A 157 -1.77 -4.13 -12.71
C ILE A 157 -3.21 -4.60 -12.81
N MET A 158 -4.16 -3.83 -12.31
CA MET A 158 -5.58 -4.18 -12.32
C MET A 158 -6.12 -4.26 -13.75
N ARG A 159 -5.75 -3.32 -14.62
CA ARG A 159 -6.04 -3.37 -16.07
C ARG A 159 -5.54 -4.66 -16.69
N THR A 160 -4.28 -5.03 -16.42
CA THR A 160 -3.66 -6.24 -16.97
C THR A 160 -4.37 -7.50 -16.49
N PHE A 161 -4.74 -7.53 -15.21
CA PHE A 161 -5.53 -8.63 -14.66
C PHE A 161 -6.90 -8.75 -15.35
N PHE A 162 -7.66 -7.65 -15.45
CA PHE A 162 -8.96 -7.66 -16.13
C PHE A 162 -8.85 -8.11 -17.58
N GLN A 163 -7.81 -7.68 -18.29
CA GLN A 163 -7.59 -8.03 -19.68
C GLN A 163 -7.26 -9.52 -19.89
N ASN A 164 -6.52 -10.15 -18.96
CA ASN A 164 -6.01 -11.49 -19.12
C ASN A 164 -6.86 -12.55 -18.41
N SER A 165 -7.53 -12.18 -17.33
CA SER A 165 -8.24 -13.14 -16.48
C SER A 165 -9.76 -13.14 -16.69
N ILE A 166 -10.31 -12.11 -17.36
CA ILE A 166 -11.74 -12.06 -17.66
C ILE A 166 -11.94 -12.38 -19.15
N PRO A 167 -12.59 -13.51 -19.48
CA PRO A 167 -12.86 -13.86 -20.87
C PRO A 167 -13.76 -12.82 -21.56
N SER A 168 -13.36 -12.35 -22.76
CA SER A 168 -14.15 -11.39 -23.54
C SER A 168 -15.55 -11.92 -23.88
N ALA A 169 -15.67 -13.23 -24.09
CA ALA A 169 -16.94 -13.89 -24.37
C ALA A 169 -18.02 -13.64 -23.29
N LEU A 170 -17.64 -13.53 -22.00
CA LEU A 170 -18.59 -13.20 -20.94
C LEU A 170 -19.13 -11.77 -21.05
N ILE A 171 -18.28 -10.86 -21.48
CA ILE A 171 -18.66 -9.45 -21.66
C ILE A 171 -19.54 -9.31 -22.91
N GLU A 172 -19.16 -9.99 -23.99
CA GLU A 172 -19.91 -10.02 -25.25
C GLU A 172 -21.31 -10.64 -25.05
N SER A 173 -21.43 -11.75 -24.34
CA SER A 173 -22.73 -12.34 -24.01
C SER A 173 -23.62 -11.40 -23.18
N ALA A 174 -23.06 -10.73 -22.18
CA ALA A 174 -23.80 -9.76 -21.40
C ALA A 174 -24.30 -8.56 -22.25
N GLN A 175 -23.51 -8.13 -23.24
CA GLN A 175 -23.92 -7.08 -24.19
C GLN A 175 -25.05 -7.56 -25.12
N ILE A 176 -25.01 -8.80 -25.59
CA ILE A 176 -26.09 -9.43 -26.36
C ILE A 176 -27.38 -9.50 -25.55
N ASP A 177 -27.28 -9.81 -24.26
CA ASP A 177 -28.39 -9.80 -23.29
C ASP A 177 -28.89 -8.40 -22.93
N GLY A 178 -28.34 -7.33 -23.53
CA GLY A 178 -28.73 -5.95 -23.30
C GLY A 178 -28.22 -5.36 -21.99
N ALA A 179 -27.21 -5.93 -21.35
CA ALA A 179 -26.61 -5.34 -20.16
C ALA A 179 -25.83 -4.07 -20.52
N SER A 180 -26.03 -3.01 -19.72
CA SER A 180 -25.22 -1.80 -19.83
C SER A 180 -23.78 -2.07 -19.36
N GLU A 181 -22.83 -1.22 -19.80
CA GLU A 181 -21.43 -1.32 -19.39
C GLU A 181 -21.26 -1.30 -17.86
N MET A 182 -22.01 -0.45 -17.15
CA MET A 182 -21.99 -0.40 -15.69
C MET A 182 -22.53 -1.68 -15.06
N ARG A 183 -23.57 -2.28 -15.64
CA ARG A 183 -24.11 -3.56 -15.15
C ARG A 183 -23.10 -4.68 -15.37
N THR A 184 -22.46 -4.74 -16.53
CA THR A 184 -21.39 -5.70 -16.83
C THR A 184 -20.21 -5.53 -15.86
N PHE A 185 -19.80 -4.29 -15.61
CA PHE A 185 -18.74 -3.99 -14.65
C PHE A 185 -19.06 -4.48 -13.24
N VAL A 186 -20.24 -4.14 -12.71
CA VAL A 186 -20.60 -4.47 -11.32
C VAL A 186 -20.91 -5.97 -11.15
N SER A 187 -21.62 -6.58 -12.13
CA SER A 187 -22.12 -7.95 -11.98
C SER A 187 -21.14 -9.03 -12.47
N ILE A 188 -20.19 -8.70 -13.34
CA ILE A 188 -19.25 -9.67 -13.91
C ILE A 188 -17.82 -9.32 -13.53
N VAL A 189 -17.36 -8.10 -13.87
CA VAL A 189 -15.95 -7.73 -13.75
C VAL A 189 -15.50 -7.62 -12.29
N LEU A 190 -16.26 -6.91 -11.45
CA LEU A 190 -15.92 -6.77 -10.03
C LEU A 190 -15.89 -8.11 -9.28
N PRO A 191 -16.89 -9.00 -9.42
CA PRO A 191 -16.84 -10.31 -8.78
C PRO A 191 -15.68 -11.18 -9.23
N MET A 192 -15.37 -11.19 -10.53
CA MET A 192 -14.22 -11.93 -11.07
C MET A 192 -12.88 -11.27 -10.70
N GLY A 193 -12.88 -9.94 -10.50
CA GLY A 193 -11.73 -9.15 -10.10
C GLY A 193 -11.40 -9.18 -8.60
N LYS A 194 -12.17 -9.88 -7.76
CA LYS A 194 -11.93 -9.93 -6.30
C LYS A 194 -10.47 -10.20 -5.91
N PRO A 195 -9.73 -11.14 -6.54
CA PRO A 195 -8.34 -11.39 -6.14
C PRO A 195 -7.44 -10.17 -6.32
N ILE A 196 -7.54 -9.48 -7.47
CA ILE A 196 -6.71 -8.30 -7.71
C ILE A 196 -7.17 -7.10 -6.90
N ILE A 197 -8.48 -6.95 -6.68
CA ILE A 197 -9.04 -5.89 -5.82
C ILE A 197 -8.55 -6.06 -4.39
N ALA A 198 -8.54 -7.29 -3.85
CA ALA A 198 -8.01 -7.57 -2.53
C ALA A 198 -6.50 -7.27 -2.43
N THR A 199 -5.74 -7.64 -3.45
CA THR A 199 -4.30 -7.37 -3.51
C THR A 199 -4.01 -5.87 -3.54
N VAL A 200 -4.66 -5.13 -4.43
CA VAL A 200 -4.49 -3.68 -4.53
C VAL A 200 -4.99 -3.00 -3.25
N GLY A 201 -6.11 -3.46 -2.69
CA GLY A 201 -6.64 -2.95 -1.42
C GLY A 201 -5.66 -3.13 -0.25
N LEU A 202 -5.01 -4.29 -0.17
CA LEU A 202 -3.97 -4.53 0.84
C LEU A 202 -2.79 -3.54 0.68
N PHE A 203 -2.26 -3.40 -0.54
CA PHE A 203 -1.15 -2.48 -0.77
C PHE A 203 -1.53 -1.01 -0.54
N ALA A 204 -2.71 -0.59 -0.99
CA ALA A 204 -3.21 0.75 -0.71
C ALA A 204 -3.41 0.98 0.79
N GLY A 205 -4.01 0.02 1.50
CA GLY A 205 -4.20 0.09 2.93
C GLY A 205 -2.89 0.20 3.71
N ILE A 206 -1.89 -0.59 3.36
CA ILE A 206 -0.55 -0.50 3.97
C ILE A 206 0.10 0.85 3.65
N ALA A 207 -0.08 1.38 2.44
CA ALA A 207 0.48 2.68 2.06
C ALA A 207 -0.14 3.82 2.89
N TYR A 208 -1.46 3.85 3.05
CA TYR A 208 -2.14 4.84 3.90
C TYR A 208 -1.79 4.69 5.38
N TRP A 209 -1.72 3.46 5.88
CA TRP A 209 -1.38 3.20 7.28
C TRP A 209 0.02 3.68 7.65
N ASN A 210 0.98 3.51 6.74
CA ASN A 210 2.37 3.88 6.95
C ASN A 210 2.73 5.27 6.40
N ASP A 211 1.73 6.06 5.99
CA ASP A 211 2.00 7.39 5.44
C ASP A 211 2.44 8.34 6.55
N TRP A 212 3.71 8.71 6.48
CA TRP A 212 4.35 9.68 7.38
C TRP A 212 4.64 11.02 6.69
N TYR A 213 4.41 11.08 5.38
CA TYR A 213 4.88 12.16 4.53
C TYR A 213 3.83 13.25 4.28
N ASN A 214 2.55 12.90 4.22
CA ASN A 214 1.44 13.81 3.96
C ASN A 214 0.83 14.44 5.21
#